data_be23d40ea60cd197da0b84550fdff15c
#
_entry.id   be23d40ea60cd197da0b84550fdff15c
#
_cell.length_a   1.000
_cell.length_b   1.000
_cell.length_c   1.000
_cell.angle_alpha   90.00
_cell.angle_beta   90.00
_cell.angle_gamma   90.00
#
_symmetry.space_group_name_H-M   'P 1'
#
loop_
_entity.id
_entity.type
_entity.pdbx_description
1 polymer ?
#
loop_
_entity_poly.entity_id
_entity_poly.type
_entity_poly.pdbx_seq_one_letter_code
_entity_poly.pdbx_strand_id
1 'polypeptide(L)'
;NTCIACNQACLDHVFENRMATCLVNPRACNETELRIKPAAQRKHYAVVGAGPAGLAAATTLAERGHAVTLFDVANEIGGQFNMAKRIPGKEEFHETLRYFGHRIADTGVELRLGVMASAEQLQRDGFDAVVVATGVSPRRVNFPGSNDPRVLSYLDVLRDNKPVGARVAIIGAGGIGFDVAEFLVEHAPSPTTDVVRWSAEWGVDLGHSERGGLKPAKPQPPLRQVHLLQRSAGKPGARLNKTTGWVHRATLKAKKVEMIGGVSYRHFDDAGLHVQINDQPRVLEVDNLVICAGQEPNRALADQLTALGVPVHVIGGADVAAELDAKRAIDQGTRLAARL
;
A
#
# COMPACT_ATOMS: atom_id res chain seq x y z
N ASN A 1 -12.78 -12.59 9.00
CA ASN A 1 -12.13 -11.65 8.11
C ASN A 1 -13.17 -10.72 7.50
N THR A 2 -13.08 -9.43 7.81
CA THR A 2 -14.06 -8.42 7.38
C THR A 2 -13.73 -7.93 5.97
N CYS A 3 -14.73 -7.66 5.14
CA CYS A 3 -14.55 -6.98 3.86
C CYS A 3 -14.03 -5.56 4.10
N ILE A 4 -12.99 -5.15 3.39
CA ILE A 4 -12.40 -3.80 3.48
C ILE A 4 -12.83 -2.88 2.32
N ALA A 5 -13.91 -3.20 1.65
CA ALA A 5 -14.52 -2.43 0.56
C ALA A 5 -13.57 -2.02 -0.58
N CYS A 6 -12.48 -2.78 -0.81
CA CYS A 6 -11.44 -2.44 -1.78
C CYS A 6 -11.82 -2.67 -3.25
N ASN A 7 -12.80 -3.52 -3.53
CA ASN A 7 -13.28 -3.94 -4.86
C ASN A 7 -12.23 -4.60 -5.79
N GLN A 8 -10.96 -4.69 -5.40
CA GLN A 8 -9.82 -5.03 -6.27
C GLN A 8 -9.84 -6.46 -6.83
N ALA A 9 -10.27 -7.44 -6.04
CA ALA A 9 -10.27 -8.85 -6.47
C ALA A 9 -11.66 -9.40 -6.77
N CYS A 10 -12.69 -8.66 -6.46
CA CYS A 10 -14.08 -9.00 -6.78
C CYS A 10 -14.58 -8.20 -7.99
N LEU A 11 -15.09 -6.97 -7.79
CA LEU A 11 -15.71 -6.19 -8.86
C LEU A 11 -14.75 -5.82 -9.99
N ASP A 12 -13.50 -5.41 -9.69
CA ASP A 12 -12.53 -5.08 -10.74
C ASP A 12 -12.21 -6.29 -11.62
N HIS A 13 -12.09 -7.50 -11.01
CA HIS A 13 -11.92 -8.74 -11.78
C HIS A 13 -13.11 -9.02 -12.70
N VAL A 14 -14.34 -8.84 -12.22
CA VAL A 14 -15.55 -9.02 -13.06
C VAL A 14 -15.54 -8.07 -14.25
N PHE A 15 -15.19 -6.79 -14.05
CA PHE A 15 -15.10 -5.81 -15.14
C PHE A 15 -13.95 -6.08 -16.13
N GLU A 16 -13.01 -6.97 -15.76
CA GLU A 16 -11.90 -7.41 -16.60
C GLU A 16 -12.14 -8.82 -17.21
N ASN A 17 -13.33 -9.39 -17.05
CA ASN A 17 -13.65 -10.77 -17.40
C ASN A 17 -12.72 -11.81 -16.76
N ARG A 18 -12.32 -11.55 -15.52
CA ARG A 18 -11.50 -12.45 -14.70
C ARG A 18 -12.36 -13.07 -13.61
N MET A 19 -11.98 -14.26 -13.17
CA MET A 19 -12.64 -14.92 -12.06
C MET A 19 -12.56 -14.03 -10.79
N ALA A 20 -13.71 -13.78 -10.18
CA ALA A 20 -13.77 -13.04 -8.92
C ALA A 20 -13.10 -13.83 -7.79
N THR A 21 -12.44 -13.11 -6.89
CA THR A 21 -11.91 -13.63 -5.63
C THR A 21 -11.95 -12.51 -4.58
N CYS A 22 -11.20 -12.60 -3.51
CA CYS A 22 -11.15 -11.55 -2.50
C CYS A 22 -9.71 -11.21 -2.13
N LEU A 23 -9.40 -9.92 -2.00
CA LEU A 23 -8.08 -9.43 -1.61
C LEU A 23 -7.64 -9.99 -0.25
N VAL A 24 -8.53 -9.95 0.75
CA VAL A 24 -8.23 -10.39 2.12
C VAL A 24 -8.48 -11.90 2.33
N ASN A 25 -9.11 -12.58 1.38
CA ASN A 25 -9.37 -14.02 1.43
C ASN A 25 -9.18 -14.67 0.06
N PRO A 26 -7.94 -15.02 -0.32
CA PRO A 26 -7.65 -15.61 -1.64
C PRO A 26 -8.29 -16.97 -1.86
N ARG A 27 -8.85 -17.62 -0.82
CA ARG A 27 -9.63 -18.85 -0.96
C ARG A 27 -11.03 -18.61 -1.55
N ALA A 28 -11.56 -17.39 -1.44
CA ALA A 28 -12.86 -17.07 -2.02
C ALA A 28 -12.85 -17.33 -3.53
N CYS A 29 -13.82 -18.12 -4.00
CA CYS A 29 -13.94 -18.67 -5.36
C CYS A 29 -12.77 -19.60 -5.79
N ASN A 30 -11.91 -20.00 -4.85
CA ASN A 30 -10.82 -20.97 -5.06
C ASN A 30 -10.90 -22.15 -4.06
N GLU A 31 -12.05 -22.39 -3.45
CA GLU A 31 -12.22 -23.34 -2.34
C GLU A 31 -11.90 -24.80 -2.73
N THR A 32 -12.07 -25.13 -4.01
CA THR A 32 -11.76 -26.47 -4.53
C THR A 32 -10.27 -26.68 -4.83
N GLU A 33 -9.55 -25.60 -5.14
CA GLU A 33 -8.15 -25.64 -5.56
C GLU A 33 -7.19 -25.25 -4.42
N LEU A 34 -7.52 -24.17 -3.69
CA LEU A 34 -6.73 -23.66 -2.58
C LEU A 34 -7.21 -24.25 -1.25
N ARG A 35 -6.93 -25.52 -1.04
CA ARG A 35 -7.27 -26.24 0.18
C ARG A 35 -6.11 -26.20 1.17
N ILE A 36 -6.34 -25.67 2.36
CA ILE A 36 -5.37 -25.68 3.45
C ILE A 36 -5.52 -27.01 4.18
N LYS A 37 -4.60 -27.94 3.91
CA LYS A 37 -4.58 -29.27 4.52
C LYS A 37 -3.49 -29.35 5.59
N PRO A 38 -3.66 -30.15 6.64
CA PRO A 38 -2.58 -30.45 7.56
C PRO A 38 -1.33 -30.94 6.81
N ALA A 39 -0.17 -30.50 7.25
CA ALA A 39 1.10 -30.94 6.68
C ALA A 39 1.38 -32.41 7.02
N ALA A 40 1.95 -33.15 6.07
CA ALA A 40 2.35 -34.53 6.31
C ALA A 40 3.49 -34.67 7.34
N GLN A 41 4.37 -33.65 7.36
CA GLN A 41 5.47 -33.56 8.31
C GLN A 41 5.53 -32.14 8.87
N ARG A 42 5.57 -32.01 10.19
CA ARG A 42 5.76 -30.74 10.87
C ARG A 42 7.19 -30.23 10.63
N LYS A 43 7.31 -28.97 10.24
CA LYS A 43 8.57 -28.24 10.05
C LYS A 43 8.56 -26.96 10.86
N HIS A 44 9.72 -26.33 10.99
CA HIS A 44 9.89 -25.04 11.64
C HIS A 44 10.30 -23.98 10.61
N TYR A 45 9.44 -23.00 10.38
CA TYR A 45 9.66 -21.91 9.43
C TYR A 45 9.94 -20.59 10.13
N ALA A 46 10.93 -19.84 9.63
CA ALA A 46 11.02 -18.40 9.89
C ALA A 46 10.27 -17.65 8.79
N VAL A 47 9.48 -16.65 9.16
CA VAL A 47 8.90 -15.69 8.23
C VAL A 47 9.46 -14.31 8.59
N VAL A 48 10.09 -13.60 7.65
CA VAL A 48 10.70 -12.30 7.91
C VAL A 48 9.94 -11.22 7.15
N GLY A 49 9.27 -10.35 7.93
CA GLY A 49 8.37 -9.30 7.48
C GLY A 49 6.92 -9.60 7.83
N ALA A 50 6.34 -8.84 8.77
CA ALA A 50 4.94 -8.94 9.20
C ALA A 50 4.00 -8.01 8.41
N GLY A 51 4.31 -7.78 7.12
CA GLY A 51 3.41 -7.18 6.15
C GLY A 51 2.37 -8.19 5.63
N PRO A 52 1.48 -7.81 4.71
CA PRO A 52 0.37 -8.64 4.24
C PRO A 52 0.80 -10.03 3.73
N ALA A 53 1.92 -10.11 3.00
CA ALA A 53 2.43 -11.37 2.47
C ALA A 53 2.93 -12.31 3.59
N GLY A 54 3.72 -11.77 4.52
CA GLY A 54 4.27 -12.56 5.64
C GLY A 54 3.19 -12.98 6.64
N LEU A 55 2.23 -12.12 6.94
CA LEU A 55 1.09 -12.44 7.80
C LEU A 55 0.25 -13.58 7.21
N ALA A 56 -0.04 -13.53 5.91
CA ALA A 56 -0.78 -14.59 5.23
C ALA A 56 0.02 -15.91 5.19
N ALA A 57 1.33 -15.85 4.93
CA ALA A 57 2.18 -17.02 4.93
C ALA A 57 2.30 -17.64 6.34
N ALA A 58 2.63 -16.83 7.34
CA ALA A 58 2.85 -17.33 8.70
C ALA A 58 1.61 -17.99 9.30
N THR A 59 0.45 -17.33 9.20
CA THR A 59 -0.80 -17.86 9.75
C THR A 59 -1.30 -19.09 8.99
N THR A 60 -1.05 -19.17 7.68
CA THR A 60 -1.41 -20.36 6.88
C THR A 60 -0.47 -21.54 7.14
N LEU A 61 0.84 -21.33 7.29
CA LEU A 61 1.78 -22.37 7.69
C LEU A 61 1.42 -22.95 9.07
N ALA A 62 1.11 -22.08 10.03
CA ALA A 62 0.73 -22.49 11.37
C ALA A 62 -0.63 -23.25 11.37
N GLU A 63 -1.61 -22.82 10.57
CA GLU A 63 -2.88 -23.52 10.37
C GLU A 63 -2.67 -24.95 9.84
N ARG A 64 -1.61 -25.18 9.06
CA ARG A 64 -1.22 -26.51 8.58
C ARG A 64 -0.49 -27.36 9.60
N GLY A 65 -0.16 -26.83 10.78
CA GLY A 65 0.49 -27.54 11.88
C GLY A 65 2.02 -27.35 11.96
N HIS A 66 2.61 -26.45 11.14
CA HIS A 66 4.02 -26.10 11.24
C HIS A 66 4.30 -25.23 12.47
N ALA A 67 5.53 -25.29 13.00
CA ALA A 67 6.04 -24.27 13.91
C ALA A 67 6.46 -23.03 13.10
N VAL A 68 6.05 -21.84 13.51
CA VAL A 68 6.32 -20.61 12.78
C VAL A 68 6.77 -19.52 13.73
N THR A 69 7.93 -18.92 13.43
CA THR A 69 8.40 -17.69 14.05
C THR A 69 8.33 -16.55 13.04
N LEU A 70 7.56 -15.51 13.34
CA LEU A 70 7.36 -14.34 12.49
C LEU A 70 8.14 -13.15 13.05
N PHE A 71 9.09 -12.64 12.26
CA PHE A 71 9.94 -11.50 12.62
C PHE A 71 9.53 -10.24 11.88
N ASP A 72 9.60 -9.09 12.57
CA ASP A 72 9.56 -7.78 11.92
C ASP A 72 10.43 -6.77 12.67
N VAL A 73 11.06 -5.86 11.93
CA VAL A 73 11.83 -4.74 12.47
C VAL A 73 10.93 -3.69 13.12
N ALA A 74 9.68 -3.58 12.70
CA ALA A 74 8.70 -2.69 13.29
C ALA A 74 8.16 -3.23 14.61
N ASN A 75 7.63 -2.34 15.46
CA ASN A 75 7.00 -2.69 16.72
C ASN A 75 5.52 -3.08 16.58
N GLU A 76 5.00 -3.13 15.37
CA GLU A 76 3.63 -3.52 15.06
C GLU A 76 3.58 -4.33 13.76
N ILE A 77 2.57 -5.21 13.63
CA ILE A 77 2.27 -5.91 12.39
C ILE A 77 1.62 -4.99 11.36
N GLY A 78 1.69 -5.35 10.07
CA GLY A 78 0.93 -4.69 9.01
C GLY A 78 1.77 -4.13 7.87
N GLY A 79 3.03 -3.76 8.10
CA GLY A 79 3.89 -3.20 7.05
C GLY A 79 3.23 -2.02 6.32
N GLN A 80 3.04 -2.13 4.99
CA GLN A 80 2.43 -1.08 4.16
C GLN A 80 0.95 -0.80 4.52
N PHE A 81 0.21 -1.73 5.13
CA PHE A 81 -1.15 -1.49 5.62
C PHE A 81 -1.21 -0.40 6.70
N ASN A 82 -0.14 -0.25 7.49
CA ASN A 82 -0.08 0.79 8.53
C ASN A 82 -0.06 2.21 7.93
N MET A 83 0.36 2.37 6.70
CA MET A 83 0.25 3.62 5.96
C MET A 83 -1.09 3.71 5.23
N ALA A 84 -1.51 2.63 4.56
CA ALA A 84 -2.76 2.61 3.81
C ALA A 84 -4.00 2.88 4.67
N LYS A 85 -4.06 2.32 5.90
CA LYS A 85 -5.17 2.55 6.85
C LYS A 85 -5.36 4.01 7.29
N ARG A 86 -4.35 4.88 7.04
CA ARG A 86 -4.39 6.32 7.38
C ARG A 86 -5.00 7.18 6.28
N ILE A 87 -5.17 6.62 5.09
CA ILE A 87 -5.72 7.35 3.95
C ILE A 87 -7.23 7.50 4.11
N PRO A 88 -7.79 8.70 3.94
CA PRO A 88 -9.23 8.91 3.97
C PRO A 88 -9.97 7.94 3.05
N GLY A 89 -10.97 7.24 3.59
CA GLY A 89 -11.73 6.20 2.86
C GLY A 89 -11.12 4.80 2.91
N LYS A 90 -10.00 4.61 3.62
CA LYS A 90 -9.39 3.28 3.82
C LYS A 90 -9.35 2.86 5.29
N GLU A 91 -10.20 3.43 6.11
CA GLU A 91 -10.28 3.13 7.56
C GLU A 91 -10.60 1.65 7.82
N GLU A 92 -11.34 0.99 6.93
CA GLU A 92 -11.63 -0.45 7.00
C GLU A 92 -10.36 -1.33 6.96
N PHE A 93 -9.21 -0.79 6.52
CA PHE A 93 -7.95 -1.53 6.52
C PHE A 93 -7.46 -1.88 7.93
N HIS A 94 -7.93 -1.19 8.97
CA HIS A 94 -7.74 -1.59 10.36
C HIS A 94 -8.28 -2.99 10.64
N GLU A 95 -9.37 -3.40 9.99
CA GLU A 95 -9.99 -4.72 10.17
C GLU A 95 -9.11 -5.86 9.67
N THR A 96 -8.32 -5.63 8.61
CA THR A 96 -7.35 -6.65 8.16
C THR A 96 -6.27 -6.90 9.20
N LEU A 97 -5.79 -5.84 9.86
CA LEU A 97 -4.77 -5.96 10.91
C LEU A 97 -5.36 -6.62 12.16
N ARG A 98 -6.58 -6.24 12.55
CA ARG A 98 -7.31 -6.91 13.63
C ARG A 98 -7.45 -8.41 13.35
N TYR A 99 -7.87 -8.78 12.14
CA TYR A 99 -7.98 -10.18 11.72
C TYR A 99 -6.65 -10.93 11.87
N PHE A 100 -5.56 -10.42 11.31
CA PHE A 100 -4.28 -11.09 11.40
C PHE A 100 -3.74 -11.16 12.83
N GLY A 101 -3.99 -10.13 13.67
CA GLY A 101 -3.66 -10.17 15.10
C GLY A 101 -4.33 -11.36 15.81
N HIS A 102 -5.62 -11.56 15.58
CA HIS A 102 -6.33 -12.74 16.12
C HIS A 102 -5.79 -14.05 15.53
N ARG A 103 -5.53 -14.11 14.21
CA ARG A 103 -5.01 -15.32 13.58
C ARG A 103 -3.64 -15.72 14.12
N ILE A 104 -2.75 -14.78 14.40
CA ILE A 104 -1.45 -15.05 15.05
C ILE A 104 -1.67 -15.73 16.40
N ALA A 105 -2.56 -15.19 17.24
CA ALA A 105 -2.87 -15.76 18.55
C ALA A 105 -3.52 -17.14 18.44
N ASP A 106 -4.53 -17.29 17.59
CA ASP A 106 -5.30 -18.52 17.43
C ASP A 106 -4.45 -19.68 16.85
N THR A 107 -3.50 -19.37 15.96
CA THR A 107 -2.66 -20.39 15.31
C THR A 107 -1.34 -20.65 16.04
N GLY A 108 -1.03 -19.88 17.07
CA GLY A 108 0.19 -20.05 17.88
C GLY A 108 1.47 -19.66 17.14
N VAL A 109 1.40 -18.71 16.20
CA VAL A 109 2.61 -18.12 15.57
C VAL A 109 3.41 -17.35 16.64
N GLU A 110 4.70 -17.69 16.77
CA GLU A 110 5.62 -16.94 17.63
C GLU A 110 5.95 -15.61 16.96
N LEU A 111 5.47 -14.49 17.52
CA LEU A 111 5.67 -13.15 16.98
C LEU A 111 6.84 -12.44 17.66
N ARG A 112 7.83 -12.00 16.86
CA ARG A 112 9.01 -11.24 17.30
C ARG A 112 9.09 -9.90 16.60
N LEU A 113 8.48 -8.89 17.18
CA LEU A 113 8.52 -7.50 16.71
C LEU A 113 9.74 -6.75 17.26
N GLY A 114 10.15 -5.66 16.58
CA GLY A 114 11.33 -4.87 16.94
C GLY A 114 12.64 -5.61 16.71
N VAL A 115 12.64 -6.70 15.92
CA VAL A 115 13.79 -7.56 15.70
C VAL A 115 14.21 -7.54 14.23
N MET A 116 15.44 -7.09 13.98
CA MET A 116 16.07 -7.24 12.66
C MET A 116 16.75 -8.61 12.61
N ALA A 117 16.10 -9.57 11.96
CA ALA A 117 16.65 -10.90 11.77
C ALA A 117 17.80 -10.86 10.75
N SER A 118 19.01 -11.33 11.14
CA SER A 118 20.14 -11.48 10.23
C SER A 118 20.20 -12.88 9.63
N ALA A 119 20.84 -13.02 8.47
CA ALA A 119 20.97 -14.30 7.79
C ALA A 119 21.75 -15.33 8.64
N GLU A 120 22.81 -14.89 9.33
CA GLU A 120 23.63 -15.74 10.20
C GLU A 120 22.85 -16.20 11.43
N GLN A 121 22.00 -15.35 12.01
CA GLN A 121 21.12 -15.73 13.12
C GLN A 121 20.11 -16.78 12.67
N LEU A 122 19.42 -16.53 11.56
CA LEU A 122 18.42 -17.47 11.02
C LEU A 122 19.03 -18.83 10.64
N GLN A 123 20.29 -18.86 10.16
CA GLN A 123 21.03 -20.09 9.90
C GLN A 123 21.34 -20.86 11.20
N ARG A 124 21.84 -20.13 12.24
CA ARG A 124 22.14 -20.77 13.55
C ARG A 124 20.91 -21.30 14.26
N ASP A 125 19.77 -20.60 14.13
CA ASP A 125 18.50 -20.99 14.75
C ASP A 125 17.89 -22.27 14.13
N GLY A 126 18.41 -22.73 12.99
CA GLY A 126 18.13 -24.06 12.43
C GLY A 126 16.71 -24.23 11.89
N PHE A 127 16.14 -23.18 11.29
CA PHE A 127 14.84 -23.28 10.58
C PHE A 127 14.93 -24.20 9.36
N ASP A 128 13.89 -24.99 9.09
CA ASP A 128 13.81 -25.83 7.90
C ASP A 128 13.81 -25.01 6.60
N ALA A 129 13.19 -23.84 6.63
CA ALA A 129 13.28 -22.84 5.56
C ALA A 129 12.89 -21.44 6.07
N VAL A 130 13.30 -20.42 5.33
CA VAL A 130 12.99 -19.01 5.60
C VAL A 130 12.10 -18.44 4.48
N VAL A 131 10.97 -17.83 4.88
CA VAL A 131 10.10 -17.07 3.98
C VAL A 131 10.46 -15.59 4.12
N VAL A 132 11.03 -15.00 3.08
CA VAL A 132 11.40 -13.57 3.04
C VAL A 132 10.26 -12.77 2.44
N ALA A 133 9.61 -11.96 3.28
CA ALA A 133 8.47 -11.09 2.98
C ALA A 133 8.78 -9.62 3.34
N THR A 134 10.04 -9.21 3.19
CA THR A 134 10.60 -7.92 3.63
C THR A 134 10.11 -6.71 2.83
N GLY A 135 9.26 -6.93 1.84
CA GLY A 135 8.55 -5.88 1.13
C GLY A 135 9.44 -5.06 0.19
N VAL A 136 9.24 -3.76 0.16
CA VAL A 136 9.84 -2.82 -0.79
C VAL A 136 10.35 -1.57 -0.12
N SER A 137 11.27 -0.88 -0.79
CA SER A 137 11.72 0.48 -0.48
C SER A 137 11.31 1.46 -1.58
N PRO A 138 11.05 2.74 -1.27
CA PRO A 138 10.83 3.77 -2.28
C PRO A 138 12.02 3.87 -3.23
N ARG A 139 11.74 3.92 -4.55
CA ARG A 139 12.77 4.19 -5.53
C ARG A 139 13.29 5.62 -5.37
N ARG A 140 14.60 5.76 -5.41
CA ARG A 140 15.23 7.08 -5.46
C ARG A 140 15.05 7.69 -6.85
N VAL A 141 14.75 8.99 -6.89
CA VAL A 141 14.77 9.79 -8.10
C VAL A 141 16.09 10.54 -8.18
N ASN A 142 16.58 10.79 -9.40
CA ASN A 142 17.83 11.48 -9.61
C ASN A 142 17.61 12.64 -10.60
N PHE A 143 17.60 13.85 -10.07
CA PHE A 143 17.66 15.12 -10.80
C PHE A 143 18.27 16.20 -9.90
N PRO A 144 18.81 17.30 -10.43
CA PRO A 144 19.40 18.36 -9.61
C PRO A 144 18.45 18.87 -8.53
N GLY A 145 18.88 18.86 -7.27
CA GLY A 145 18.06 19.23 -6.11
C GLY A 145 17.25 18.07 -5.50
N SER A 146 17.29 16.84 -6.05
CA SER A 146 16.56 15.71 -5.49
C SER A 146 17.03 15.23 -4.09
N ASN A 147 18.20 15.71 -3.63
CA ASN A 147 18.73 15.43 -2.29
C ASN A 147 18.45 16.59 -1.30
N ASP A 148 17.71 17.62 -1.69
CA ASP A 148 17.29 18.70 -0.79
C ASP A 148 16.46 18.12 0.38
N PRO A 149 16.64 18.58 1.64
CA PRO A 149 15.88 18.10 2.79
C PRO A 149 14.36 18.31 2.68
N ARG A 150 13.92 19.20 1.79
CA ARG A 150 12.49 19.40 1.46
C ARG A 150 11.90 18.31 0.54
N VAL A 151 12.75 17.42 0.00
CA VAL A 151 12.34 16.28 -0.81
C VAL A 151 12.09 15.08 0.12
N LEU A 152 10.84 14.68 0.25
CA LEU A 152 10.37 13.64 1.14
C LEU A 152 9.97 12.40 0.34
N SER A 153 10.09 11.22 0.93
CA SER A 153 9.41 10.02 0.46
C SER A 153 7.98 9.95 1.02
N TYR A 154 7.14 9.11 0.43
CA TYR A 154 5.82 8.83 1.03
C TYR A 154 5.93 8.19 2.43
N LEU A 155 7.04 7.50 2.76
CA LEU A 155 7.30 6.97 4.10
C LEU A 155 7.51 8.10 5.11
N ASP A 156 8.29 9.13 4.73
CA ASP A 156 8.51 10.31 5.57
C ASP A 156 7.17 10.97 5.96
N VAL A 157 6.22 11.02 5.01
CA VAL A 157 4.91 11.64 5.22
C VAL A 157 3.96 10.71 6.00
N LEU A 158 3.78 9.47 5.53
CA LEU A 158 2.73 8.58 6.05
C LEU A 158 3.16 7.74 7.27
N ARG A 159 4.44 7.41 7.40
CA ARG A 159 4.97 6.63 8.51
C ARG A 159 5.60 7.52 9.58
N ASP A 160 6.50 8.41 9.15
CA ASP A 160 7.37 9.15 10.06
C ASP A 160 6.76 10.51 10.46
N ASN A 161 5.62 10.89 9.87
CA ASN A 161 4.89 12.13 10.17
C ASN A 161 5.74 13.40 10.04
N LYS A 162 6.70 13.41 9.10
CA LYS A 162 7.50 14.60 8.85
C LYS A 162 6.59 15.77 8.44
N PRO A 163 6.87 16.99 8.93
CA PRO A 163 6.08 18.15 8.58
C PRO A 163 6.15 18.44 7.07
N VAL A 164 4.99 18.79 6.51
CA VAL A 164 4.82 19.15 5.11
C VAL A 164 4.22 20.54 5.03
N GLY A 165 4.79 21.41 4.19
CA GLY A 165 4.34 22.78 3.99
C GLY A 165 2.96 22.90 3.33
N ALA A 166 2.57 24.14 3.02
CA ALA A 166 1.26 24.46 2.46
C ALA A 166 1.13 24.11 0.97
N ARG A 167 2.26 24.11 0.23
CA ARG A 167 2.31 23.87 -1.22
C ARG A 167 3.19 22.67 -1.51
N VAL A 168 2.66 21.65 -2.19
CA VAL A 168 3.33 20.37 -2.36
C VAL A 168 3.25 19.91 -3.81
N ALA A 169 4.37 19.40 -4.35
CA ALA A 169 4.33 18.60 -5.56
C ALA A 169 4.60 17.12 -5.25
N ILE A 170 3.74 16.24 -5.77
CA ILE A 170 3.87 14.79 -5.65
C ILE A 170 4.39 14.24 -6.99
N ILE A 171 5.54 13.58 -6.96
CA ILE A 171 6.15 12.98 -8.15
C ILE A 171 5.73 11.49 -8.21
N GLY A 172 4.82 11.19 -9.14
CA GLY A 172 4.27 9.86 -9.37
C GLY A 172 2.77 9.78 -9.08
N ALA A 173 1.96 9.65 -10.14
CA ALA A 173 0.49 9.57 -10.07
C ALA A 173 -0.01 8.11 -10.23
N GLY A 174 0.63 7.16 -9.53
CA GLY A 174 0.11 5.82 -9.27
C GLY A 174 -0.75 5.79 -8.00
N GLY A 175 -1.16 4.60 -7.55
CA GLY A 175 -1.99 4.42 -6.35
C GLY A 175 -1.45 5.17 -5.14
N ILE A 176 -0.15 5.00 -4.80
CA ILE A 176 0.49 5.68 -3.66
C ILE A 176 0.45 7.21 -3.82
N GLY A 177 0.65 7.73 -5.06
CA GLY A 177 0.60 9.18 -5.29
C GLY A 177 -0.78 9.76 -5.08
N PHE A 178 -1.82 9.04 -5.48
CA PHE A 178 -3.22 9.41 -5.20
C PHE A 178 -3.52 9.35 -3.71
N ASP A 179 -3.11 8.29 -3.02
CA ASP A 179 -3.27 8.13 -1.58
C ASP A 179 -2.62 9.28 -0.79
N VAL A 180 -1.37 9.61 -1.12
CA VAL A 180 -0.65 10.73 -0.49
C VAL A 180 -1.33 12.07 -0.79
N ALA A 181 -1.83 12.27 -2.02
CA ALA A 181 -2.55 13.50 -2.37
C ALA A 181 -3.84 13.64 -1.55
N GLU A 182 -4.65 12.58 -1.41
CA GLU A 182 -5.85 12.58 -0.58
C GLU A 182 -5.52 12.84 0.90
N PHE A 183 -4.48 12.19 1.43
CA PHE A 183 -4.02 12.42 2.80
C PHE A 183 -3.59 13.88 3.05
N LEU A 184 -2.90 14.51 2.09
CA LEU A 184 -2.38 15.87 2.24
C LEU A 184 -3.43 16.96 2.09
N VAL A 185 -4.52 16.73 1.34
CA VAL A 185 -5.57 17.73 1.12
C VAL A 185 -6.70 17.65 2.14
N GLU A 186 -6.82 16.53 2.88
CA GLU A 186 -7.94 16.31 3.79
C GLU A 186 -7.64 16.82 5.21
N HIS A 187 -8.70 17.23 5.89
CA HIS A 187 -8.68 17.62 7.30
C HIS A 187 -8.98 16.43 8.19
N ALA A 188 -8.28 16.33 9.33
CA ALA A 188 -8.62 15.35 10.36
C ALA A 188 -9.78 15.87 11.24
N PRO A 189 -10.70 15.01 11.70
CA PRO A 189 -10.88 13.61 11.32
C PRO A 189 -11.41 13.47 9.88
N SER A 190 -11.19 12.28 9.27
CA SER A 190 -11.66 11.98 7.92
C SER A 190 -13.19 12.13 7.79
N PRO A 191 -13.70 12.77 6.73
CA PRO A 191 -15.16 12.87 6.50
C PRO A 191 -15.79 11.51 6.22
N THR A 192 -15.02 10.53 5.79
CA THR A 192 -15.52 9.18 5.44
C THR A 192 -16.06 8.39 6.62
N THR A 193 -15.72 8.78 7.85
CA THR A 193 -16.26 8.20 9.09
C THR A 193 -17.49 8.93 9.64
N ASP A 194 -17.95 9.98 8.95
CA ASP A 194 -19.12 10.77 9.33
C ASP A 194 -20.10 10.85 8.15
N VAL A 195 -21.21 10.11 8.21
CA VAL A 195 -22.21 10.01 7.14
C VAL A 195 -22.79 11.35 6.78
N VAL A 196 -23.06 12.23 7.74
CA VAL A 196 -23.68 13.55 7.51
C VAL A 196 -22.70 14.45 6.77
N ARG A 197 -21.48 14.53 7.25
CA ARG A 197 -20.40 15.32 6.64
C ARG A 197 -20.04 14.82 5.24
N TRP A 198 -19.86 13.50 5.09
CA TRP A 198 -19.58 12.88 3.81
C TRP A 198 -20.70 13.15 2.78
N SER A 199 -21.96 12.97 3.20
CA SER A 199 -23.12 13.23 2.35
C SER A 199 -23.19 14.70 1.91
N ALA A 200 -22.86 15.64 2.80
CA ALA A 200 -22.80 17.05 2.45
C ALA A 200 -21.68 17.37 1.44
N GLU A 201 -20.51 16.77 1.62
CA GLU A 201 -19.38 16.97 0.71
C GLU A 201 -19.68 16.44 -0.71
N TRP A 202 -20.36 15.29 -0.80
CA TRP A 202 -20.70 14.66 -2.08
C TRP A 202 -22.05 15.11 -2.65
N GLY A 203 -22.82 15.92 -1.92
CA GLY A 203 -24.14 16.37 -2.33
C GLY A 203 -25.19 15.25 -2.33
N VAL A 204 -25.10 14.31 -1.39
CA VAL A 204 -26.08 13.25 -1.21
C VAL A 204 -27.21 13.77 -0.33
N ASP A 205 -28.44 13.67 -0.81
CA ASP A 205 -29.66 14.01 -0.08
C ASP A 205 -30.23 12.78 0.63
N LEU A 206 -29.87 12.56 1.88
CA LEU A 206 -30.36 11.44 2.70
C LEU A 206 -31.88 11.49 2.97
N GLY A 207 -32.49 12.67 2.86
CA GLY A 207 -33.92 12.86 3.05
C GLY A 207 -34.76 12.59 1.81
N HIS A 208 -34.11 12.33 0.67
CA HIS A 208 -34.76 12.09 -0.64
C HIS A 208 -35.75 13.18 -1.05
N SER A 209 -35.51 14.43 -0.61
CA SER A 209 -36.36 15.59 -0.94
C SER A 209 -36.11 16.10 -2.36
N GLU A 210 -34.89 15.89 -2.86
CA GLU A 210 -34.48 16.33 -4.19
C GLU A 210 -34.43 15.17 -5.20
N ARG A 211 -34.60 15.51 -6.49
CA ARG A 211 -34.63 14.53 -7.56
C ARG A 211 -33.32 13.73 -7.61
N GLY A 212 -33.43 12.40 -7.64
CA GLY A 212 -32.31 11.48 -7.67
C GLY A 212 -31.50 11.40 -6.37
N GLY A 213 -32.02 12.01 -5.26
CA GLY A 213 -31.29 12.06 -3.98
C GLY A 213 -30.03 12.91 -4.05
N LEU A 214 -29.99 13.93 -4.92
CA LEU A 214 -28.82 14.78 -5.16
C LEU A 214 -29.13 16.25 -4.82
N LYS A 215 -28.19 16.89 -4.16
CA LYS A 215 -28.16 18.33 -3.86
C LYS A 215 -26.78 18.91 -4.11
N PRO A 216 -26.60 20.24 -4.12
CA PRO A 216 -25.30 20.85 -4.35
C PRO A 216 -24.23 20.31 -3.36
N ALA A 217 -23.14 19.76 -3.90
CA ALA A 217 -21.99 19.31 -3.12
C ALA A 217 -21.31 20.49 -2.42
N LYS A 218 -20.87 20.27 -1.16
CA LYS A 218 -20.19 21.26 -0.33
C LYS A 218 -18.85 20.72 0.18
N PRO A 219 -17.87 20.48 -0.72
CA PRO A 219 -16.56 19.99 -0.30
C PRO A 219 -15.86 21.01 0.56
N GLN A 220 -15.20 20.55 1.63
CA GLN A 220 -14.34 21.43 2.42
C GLN A 220 -13.14 21.90 1.58
N PRO A 221 -12.67 23.15 1.78
CA PRO A 221 -11.43 23.61 1.16
C PRO A 221 -10.27 22.66 1.46
N PRO A 222 -9.33 22.47 0.51
CA PRO A 222 -8.18 21.60 0.77
C PRO A 222 -7.28 22.18 1.86
N LEU A 223 -6.68 21.30 2.68
CA LEU A 223 -5.72 21.70 3.71
C LEU A 223 -4.41 22.24 3.10
N ARG A 224 -4.04 21.73 1.91
CA ARG A 224 -2.83 22.12 1.17
C ARG A 224 -3.12 22.28 -0.31
N GLN A 225 -2.33 23.11 -0.98
CA GLN A 225 -2.27 23.15 -2.44
C GLN A 225 -1.37 22.02 -2.93
N VAL A 226 -1.89 21.15 -3.77
CA VAL A 226 -1.17 19.95 -4.23
C VAL A 226 -1.14 19.89 -5.76
N HIS A 227 0.05 19.62 -6.30
CA HIS A 227 0.27 19.24 -7.70
C HIS A 227 0.62 17.76 -7.75
N LEU A 228 -0.17 16.95 -8.46
CA LEU A 228 0.09 15.52 -8.67
C LEU A 228 0.64 15.29 -10.07
N LEU A 229 1.90 14.87 -10.17
CA LEU A 229 2.68 14.89 -11.39
C LEU A 229 2.95 13.49 -11.93
N GLN A 230 2.86 13.33 -13.25
CA GLN A 230 3.13 12.09 -13.98
C GLN A 230 4.05 12.35 -15.17
N ARG A 231 5.11 11.53 -15.35
CA ARG A 231 6.01 11.63 -16.52
C ARG A 231 5.33 11.21 -17.82
N SER A 232 4.58 10.10 -17.79
CA SER A 232 3.87 9.64 -18.99
C SER A 232 2.80 10.64 -19.41
N ALA A 233 2.64 10.80 -20.72
CA ALA A 233 1.56 11.58 -21.27
C ALA A 233 0.20 10.96 -20.93
N GLY A 234 -0.87 11.75 -21.02
CA GLY A 234 -2.22 11.33 -20.76
C GLY A 234 -2.70 11.62 -19.34
N LYS A 235 -3.87 11.08 -19.01
CA LYS A 235 -4.58 11.41 -17.77
C LYS A 235 -3.92 10.73 -16.56
N PRO A 236 -3.52 11.48 -15.52
CA PRO A 236 -3.08 10.90 -14.26
C PRO A 236 -4.14 9.95 -13.67
N GLY A 237 -3.68 8.81 -13.13
CA GLY A 237 -4.57 7.80 -12.58
C GLY A 237 -5.35 6.97 -13.61
N ALA A 238 -4.97 6.99 -14.90
CA ALA A 238 -5.64 6.15 -15.92
C ALA A 238 -5.53 4.64 -15.64
N ARG A 239 -4.51 4.23 -14.88
CA ARG A 239 -4.25 2.82 -14.48
C ARG A 239 -4.80 2.45 -13.10
N LEU A 240 -5.51 3.34 -12.42
CA LEU A 240 -6.21 3.00 -11.19
C LEU A 240 -7.36 2.03 -11.48
N ASN A 241 -7.73 1.26 -10.47
CA ASN A 241 -8.82 0.30 -10.56
C ASN A 241 -10.10 0.93 -11.13
N LYS A 242 -10.84 0.17 -11.94
CA LYS A 242 -12.04 0.68 -12.65
C LYS A 242 -13.13 1.15 -11.69
N THR A 243 -13.34 0.40 -10.59
CA THR A 243 -14.40 0.68 -9.63
C THR A 243 -14.12 1.87 -8.72
N THR A 244 -12.86 2.12 -8.36
CA THR A 244 -12.49 3.15 -7.37
C THR A 244 -11.71 4.33 -7.97
N GLY A 245 -11.01 4.13 -9.08
CA GLY A 245 -10.14 5.15 -9.65
C GLY A 245 -10.87 6.44 -10.10
N TRP A 246 -12.14 6.35 -10.46
CA TRP A 246 -12.94 7.53 -10.79
C TRP A 246 -13.29 8.33 -9.50
N VAL A 247 -13.52 7.64 -8.37
CA VAL A 247 -13.77 8.27 -7.06
C VAL A 247 -12.54 9.08 -6.64
N HIS A 248 -11.35 8.46 -6.62
CA HIS A 248 -10.09 9.12 -6.29
C HIS A 248 -9.87 10.39 -7.13
N ARG A 249 -10.08 10.31 -8.45
CA ARG A 249 -9.98 11.50 -9.31
C ARG A 249 -11.03 12.57 -9.01
N ALA A 250 -12.26 12.16 -8.67
CA ALA A 250 -13.34 13.09 -8.32
C ALA A 250 -13.02 13.81 -7.01
N THR A 251 -12.54 13.08 -5.98
CA THR A 251 -12.09 13.62 -4.70
C THR A 251 -11.01 14.66 -4.90
N LEU A 252 -9.92 14.31 -5.60
CA LEU A 252 -8.81 15.24 -5.83
C LEU A 252 -9.23 16.45 -6.66
N LYS A 253 -10.15 16.29 -7.62
CA LYS A 253 -10.71 17.40 -8.38
C LYS A 253 -11.55 18.34 -7.48
N ALA A 254 -12.39 17.80 -6.60
CA ALA A 254 -13.18 18.57 -5.65
C ALA A 254 -12.27 19.37 -4.68
N LYS A 255 -11.15 18.78 -4.30
CA LYS A 255 -10.09 19.43 -3.47
C LYS A 255 -9.11 20.28 -4.30
N LYS A 256 -9.40 20.57 -5.56
CA LYS A 256 -8.62 21.44 -6.46
C LYS A 256 -7.16 21.00 -6.66
N VAL A 257 -6.86 19.71 -6.54
CA VAL A 257 -5.54 19.16 -6.86
C VAL A 257 -5.29 19.30 -8.37
N GLU A 258 -4.17 19.91 -8.74
CA GLU A 258 -3.75 20.00 -10.13
C GLU A 258 -3.05 18.71 -10.56
N MET A 259 -3.70 17.90 -11.40
CA MET A 259 -3.19 16.64 -11.90
C MET A 259 -2.58 16.82 -13.29
N ILE A 260 -1.25 16.68 -13.41
CA ILE A 260 -0.49 17.02 -14.62
C ILE A 260 0.22 15.78 -15.16
N GLY A 261 -0.05 15.43 -16.42
CA GLY A 261 0.67 14.40 -17.18
C GLY A 261 1.71 14.98 -18.14
N GLY A 262 2.65 14.16 -18.62
CA GLY A 262 3.68 14.57 -19.57
C GLY A 262 4.76 15.49 -18.98
N VAL A 263 5.06 15.34 -17.69
CA VAL A 263 5.99 16.21 -16.96
C VAL A 263 7.42 15.69 -17.05
N SER A 264 8.35 16.55 -17.49
CA SER A 264 9.79 16.34 -17.36
C SER A 264 10.34 17.20 -16.20
N TYR A 265 11.00 16.55 -15.23
CA TYR A 265 11.60 17.23 -14.07
C TYR A 265 12.97 17.76 -14.43
N ARG A 266 13.25 19.03 -14.15
CA ARG A 266 14.51 19.69 -14.47
C ARG A 266 15.41 19.82 -13.24
N HIS A 267 14.97 20.59 -12.25
CA HIS A 267 15.66 20.75 -10.97
C HIS A 267 14.70 21.26 -9.90
N PHE A 268 15.14 21.20 -8.64
CA PHE A 268 14.43 21.76 -7.49
C PHE A 268 15.36 22.70 -6.74
N ASP A 269 14.89 23.91 -6.45
CA ASP A 269 15.63 24.97 -5.75
C ASP A 269 14.69 25.81 -4.86
N ASP A 270 15.13 27.01 -4.46
CA ASP A 270 14.34 27.90 -3.60
C ASP A 270 13.14 28.54 -4.31
N ALA A 271 13.13 28.59 -5.65
CA ALA A 271 11.98 29.03 -6.43
C ALA A 271 10.90 27.94 -6.55
N GLY A 272 11.24 26.67 -6.32
CA GLY A 272 10.36 25.54 -6.39
C GLY A 272 10.82 24.43 -7.34
N LEU A 273 9.88 23.64 -7.86
CA LEU A 273 10.15 22.57 -8.82
C LEU A 273 10.07 23.09 -10.26
N HIS A 274 11.20 23.12 -10.95
CA HIS A 274 11.29 23.45 -12.35
C HIS A 274 10.96 22.24 -13.21
N VAL A 275 9.94 22.38 -14.03
CA VAL A 275 9.42 21.30 -14.90
C VAL A 275 9.29 21.79 -16.34
N GLN A 276 9.14 20.85 -17.24
CA GLN A 276 8.73 21.09 -18.60
C GLN A 276 7.46 20.28 -18.88
N ILE A 277 6.43 20.94 -19.38
CA ILE A 277 5.11 20.35 -19.68
C ILE A 277 4.79 20.71 -21.14
N ASN A 278 4.63 19.69 -21.99
CA ASN A 278 4.44 19.90 -23.45
C ASN A 278 5.49 20.85 -24.02
N ASP A 279 6.77 20.63 -23.66
CA ASP A 279 7.93 21.44 -24.05
C ASP A 279 7.93 22.90 -23.58
N GLN A 280 6.99 23.29 -22.74
CA GLN A 280 6.95 24.62 -22.13
C GLN A 280 7.52 24.57 -20.70
N PRO A 281 8.48 25.44 -20.36
CA PRO A 281 9.03 25.52 -19.02
C PRO A 281 7.99 26.12 -18.06
N ARG A 282 7.91 25.54 -16.86
CA ARG A 282 7.06 26.03 -15.75
C ARG A 282 7.78 25.83 -14.44
N VAL A 283 7.65 26.77 -13.52
CA VAL A 283 8.06 26.63 -12.11
C VAL A 283 6.82 26.39 -11.28
N LEU A 284 6.82 25.31 -10.52
CA LEU A 284 5.81 25.03 -9.51
C LEU A 284 6.36 25.51 -8.17
N GLU A 285 5.81 26.59 -7.66
CA GLU A 285 6.18 27.14 -6.35
C GLU A 285 5.68 26.21 -5.26
N VAL A 286 6.55 25.41 -4.70
CA VAL A 286 6.21 24.40 -3.69
C VAL A 286 7.21 24.42 -2.54
N ASP A 287 6.69 24.11 -1.35
CA ASP A 287 7.48 24.06 -0.12
C ASP A 287 8.14 22.67 0.04
N ASN A 288 7.50 21.61 -0.46
CA ASN A 288 8.01 20.25 -0.43
C ASN A 288 7.74 19.49 -1.73
N LEU A 289 8.64 18.52 -2.01
CA LEU A 289 8.38 17.44 -2.96
C LEU A 289 8.10 16.16 -2.20
N VAL A 290 7.13 15.35 -2.67
CA VAL A 290 6.90 14.00 -2.14
C VAL A 290 7.07 12.97 -3.25
N ILE A 291 8.00 12.03 -3.08
CA ILE A 291 8.35 11.05 -4.09
C ILE A 291 7.49 9.79 -3.92
N CYS A 292 6.68 9.52 -4.95
CA CYS A 292 5.83 8.34 -5.10
C CYS A 292 6.12 7.60 -6.43
N ALA A 293 7.36 7.70 -6.94
CA ALA A 293 7.75 7.31 -8.30
C ALA A 293 8.23 5.86 -8.45
N GLY A 294 7.61 4.93 -7.74
CA GLY A 294 7.90 3.50 -7.83
C GLY A 294 8.64 2.96 -6.62
N GLN A 295 8.90 1.67 -6.65
CA GLN A 295 9.40 0.86 -5.54
C GLN A 295 10.50 -0.08 -6.03
N GLU A 296 11.34 -0.54 -5.10
CA GLU A 296 12.39 -1.53 -5.32
C GLU A 296 12.26 -2.68 -4.32
N PRO A 297 12.44 -3.95 -4.76
CA PRO A 297 12.32 -5.10 -3.87
C PRO A 297 13.43 -5.12 -2.81
N ASN A 298 13.09 -5.44 -1.56
CA ASN A 298 14.06 -5.65 -0.49
C ASN A 298 14.52 -7.11 -0.48
N ARG A 299 15.53 -7.46 -1.29
CA ARG A 299 15.99 -8.85 -1.48
C ARG A 299 17.28 -9.19 -0.71
N ALA A 300 17.98 -8.24 -0.14
CA ALA A 300 19.30 -8.43 0.46
C ALA A 300 19.37 -9.62 1.43
N LEU A 301 18.38 -9.80 2.30
CA LEU A 301 18.31 -10.93 3.21
C LEU A 301 18.19 -12.28 2.47
N ALA A 302 17.40 -12.34 1.41
CA ALA A 302 17.22 -13.56 0.62
C ALA A 302 18.53 -13.97 -0.08
N ASP A 303 19.26 -13.00 -0.61
CA ASP A 303 20.54 -13.22 -1.27
C ASP A 303 21.58 -13.72 -0.26
N GLN A 304 21.65 -13.14 0.94
CA GLN A 304 22.52 -13.57 2.03
C GLN A 304 22.21 -15.00 2.50
N LEU A 305 20.93 -15.32 2.73
CA LEU A 305 20.51 -16.67 3.13
C LEU A 305 20.83 -17.72 2.05
N THR A 306 20.62 -17.38 0.79
CA THR A 306 20.99 -18.25 -0.34
C THR A 306 22.49 -18.53 -0.37
N ALA A 307 23.32 -17.50 -0.13
CA ALA A 307 24.78 -17.66 -0.05
C ALA A 307 25.23 -18.56 1.12
N LEU A 308 24.45 -18.59 2.21
CA LEU A 308 24.68 -19.46 3.36
C LEU A 308 24.09 -20.86 3.21
N GLY A 309 23.46 -21.19 2.08
CA GLY A 309 22.85 -22.49 1.80
C GLY A 309 21.54 -22.75 2.56
N VAL A 310 20.90 -21.72 3.10
CA VAL A 310 19.61 -21.83 3.80
C VAL A 310 18.48 -21.90 2.76
N PRO A 311 17.53 -22.85 2.86
CA PRO A 311 16.36 -22.89 1.98
C PRO A 311 15.52 -21.61 2.14
N VAL A 312 15.29 -20.88 1.03
CA VAL A 312 14.61 -19.57 1.02
C VAL A 312 13.45 -19.53 0.04
N HIS A 313 12.34 -18.93 0.47
CA HIS A 313 11.22 -18.57 -0.37
C HIS A 313 10.99 -17.05 -0.29
N VAL A 314 10.93 -16.37 -1.43
CA VAL A 314 10.72 -14.92 -1.49
C VAL A 314 9.29 -14.63 -1.95
N ILE A 315 8.56 -13.76 -1.23
CA ILE A 315 7.16 -13.42 -1.51
C ILE A 315 6.87 -11.92 -1.40
N GLY A 316 5.75 -11.52 -1.96
CA GLY A 316 5.23 -10.15 -1.88
C GLY A 316 6.11 -9.15 -2.61
N GLY A 317 6.31 -7.97 -2.01
CA GLY A 317 7.13 -6.91 -2.57
C GLY A 317 8.61 -7.26 -2.68
N ALA A 318 9.13 -8.14 -1.81
CA ALA A 318 10.51 -8.62 -1.87
C ALA A 318 10.77 -9.49 -3.11
N ASP A 319 9.75 -10.18 -3.63
CA ASP A 319 9.84 -10.93 -4.87
C ASP A 319 9.78 -9.99 -6.08
N VAL A 320 8.70 -9.25 -6.22
CA VAL A 320 8.49 -8.32 -7.34
C VAL A 320 7.85 -7.02 -6.84
N ALA A 321 8.45 -5.89 -7.20
CA ALA A 321 7.93 -4.55 -6.88
C ALA A 321 6.94 -4.00 -7.93
N ALA A 322 6.28 -4.86 -8.71
CA ALA A 322 5.20 -4.50 -9.62
C ALA A 322 3.84 -4.83 -9.01
N GLU A 323 2.81 -4.06 -9.36
CA GLU A 323 1.44 -4.25 -8.84
C GLU A 323 1.43 -4.47 -7.32
N LEU A 324 2.03 -3.52 -6.61
CA LEU A 324 2.16 -3.57 -5.16
C LEU A 324 0.81 -3.33 -4.49
N ASP A 325 -0.04 -4.34 -4.58
CA ASP A 325 -1.30 -4.40 -3.85
C ASP A 325 -1.29 -5.58 -2.85
N ALA A 326 -2.14 -5.46 -1.86
CA ALA A 326 -2.29 -6.50 -0.85
C ALA A 326 -2.92 -7.77 -1.42
N LYS A 327 -3.66 -7.68 -2.51
CA LYS A 327 -4.25 -8.82 -3.22
C LYS A 327 -3.18 -9.84 -3.61
N ARG A 328 -2.17 -9.40 -4.36
CA ARG A 328 -1.06 -10.26 -4.77
C ARG A 328 -0.23 -10.74 -3.57
N ALA A 329 0.03 -9.86 -2.63
CA ALA A 329 0.84 -10.18 -1.45
C ALA A 329 0.19 -11.28 -0.58
N ILE A 330 -1.09 -11.16 -0.27
CA ILE A 330 -1.83 -12.14 0.55
C ILE A 330 -2.02 -13.45 -0.23
N ASP A 331 -2.38 -13.38 -1.51
CA ASP A 331 -2.54 -14.58 -2.35
C ASP A 331 -1.24 -15.37 -2.47
N GLN A 332 -0.12 -14.72 -2.76
CA GLN A 332 1.20 -15.35 -2.88
C GLN A 332 1.63 -16.01 -1.56
N GLY A 333 1.46 -15.30 -0.43
CA GLY A 333 1.77 -15.85 0.89
C GLY A 333 0.93 -17.07 1.23
N THR A 334 -0.38 -17.01 0.99
CA THR A 334 -1.31 -18.12 1.24
C THR A 334 -1.00 -19.32 0.32
N ARG A 335 -0.80 -19.09 -0.98
CA ARG A 335 -0.51 -20.20 -1.93
C ARG A 335 0.86 -20.84 -1.69
N LEU A 336 1.88 -20.07 -1.33
CA LEU A 336 3.15 -20.64 -0.93
C LEU A 336 2.97 -21.54 0.29
N ALA A 337 2.38 -21.02 1.34
CA ALA A 337 2.15 -21.76 2.58
C ALA A 337 1.28 -23.02 2.40
N ALA A 338 0.31 -22.99 1.49
CA ALA A 338 -0.52 -24.14 1.18
C ALA A 338 0.23 -25.34 0.55
N ARG A 339 1.42 -25.09 -0.04
CA ARG A 339 2.25 -26.09 -0.73
C ARG A 339 3.38 -26.63 0.14
N LEU A 340 3.91 -25.82 1.08
CA LEU A 340 4.97 -26.20 1.99
C LEU A 340 4.49 -27.18 3.07
#